data_bd007a3c70a545f1a6ccf1fa8c38aa3d
#
_entry.id   bd007a3c70a545f1a6ccf1fa8c38aa3d
#
_cell.length_a   1.000
_cell.length_b   1.000
_cell.length_c   1.000
_cell.angle_alpha   90.00
_cell.angle_beta   90.00
_cell.angle_gamma   90.00
#
_symmetry.space_group_name_H-M   'P 1'
#
loop_
_entity.id
_entity.type
_entity.pdbx_description
1 polymer ?
#
loop_
_entity_poly.entity_id
_entity_poly.type
_entity_poly.pdbx_seq_one_letter_code
_entity_poly.pdbx_strand_id
1 'polypeptide(L)'
;MNSPVDILVIGGGITGAGIALEAARRGARVQLVEQRDFAWGTSSRSSKLVHGGLRYLREGAIGLTRESVLERRQLLRDAPGLVEPQRFLMGHYAGRSPGQTLMRLGLAVYDLLGGERHRHAVDASGYQQLAPHTDARGLISGSGYLDAKTDDARLVWRVLQEARQHGAQVHNYTTVDSLMVEQGRVCGAHLRTEEGRTRSQAATCVINATGAWADGLRQRMGQPPKLRPLRGSHLLLPLWRLPVAQSVSLFHPRDGRPVFAYPWEGMALVGTTDIDHPHDLNEEPGITEGEVTYLLEAVQHTFPHLGIQAHDIVSTYAGVRPVVSSGAADPSKETRDHIVLNEQGLITVTGGKLTTFRAIALDTLRHAARAHATLKLNWQDERILSTPTVGPDLLKLDATEQARLIGRYGDQANALLASAMPSECQPIAGTRIWWAELRWIAQHEAVHHLDDLLLRRTRLGLVLPHGGQALLPQIRPLIQTALGWDDAQWEQECLRYATLIARCYGLPASMKKDAP
;
A
#
# COMPACT_ATOMS: atom_id res chain seq x y z
N MET A 1 -30.86 -5.16 17.23
CA MET A 1 -30.22 -5.57 15.96
C MET A 1 -30.09 -4.33 15.11
N ASN A 2 -28.93 -4.08 14.52
CA ASN A 2 -28.80 -3.01 13.51
C ASN A 2 -29.63 -3.35 12.29
N SER A 3 -30.07 -2.32 11.52
CA SER A 3 -30.75 -2.57 10.24
C SER A 3 -29.88 -3.42 9.32
N PRO A 4 -30.44 -4.41 8.62
CA PRO A 4 -29.69 -5.22 7.67
C PRO A 4 -29.02 -4.35 6.59
N VAL A 5 -27.82 -4.71 6.20
CA VAL A 5 -27.11 -4.07 5.08
C VAL A 5 -27.21 -4.94 3.83
N ASP A 6 -27.00 -4.35 2.67
CA ASP A 6 -26.99 -5.11 1.43
C ASP A 6 -25.68 -5.87 1.28
N ILE A 7 -24.56 -5.22 1.67
CA ILE A 7 -23.22 -5.84 1.63
C ILE A 7 -22.47 -5.58 2.94
N LEU A 8 -21.98 -6.64 3.57
CA LEU A 8 -21.00 -6.60 4.64
C LEU A 8 -19.62 -6.97 4.06
N VAL A 9 -18.69 -6.03 4.06
CA VAL A 9 -17.29 -6.24 3.64
C VAL A 9 -16.43 -6.49 4.87
N ILE A 10 -15.71 -7.60 4.90
CA ILE A 10 -14.77 -7.97 5.96
C ILE A 10 -13.34 -7.76 5.45
N GLY A 11 -12.62 -6.81 6.05
CA GLY A 11 -11.25 -6.42 5.68
C GLY A 11 -11.14 -5.00 5.14
N GLY A 12 -10.34 -4.16 5.80
CA GLY A 12 -10.11 -2.74 5.50
C GLY A 12 -8.83 -2.46 4.72
N GLY A 13 -8.34 -3.44 3.93
CA GLY A 13 -7.27 -3.23 2.95
C GLY A 13 -7.80 -2.60 1.66
N ILE A 14 -6.91 -2.41 0.66
CA ILE A 14 -7.27 -1.72 -0.60
C ILE A 14 -8.40 -2.43 -1.37
N THR A 15 -8.45 -3.78 -1.31
CA THR A 15 -9.50 -4.56 -1.97
C THR A 15 -10.86 -4.33 -1.32
N GLY A 16 -10.93 -4.43 0.03
CA GLY A 16 -12.16 -4.17 0.75
C GLY A 16 -12.62 -2.72 0.63
N ALA A 17 -11.71 -1.75 0.69
CA ALA A 17 -11.99 -0.34 0.47
C ALA A 17 -12.57 -0.09 -0.94
N GLY A 18 -11.97 -0.70 -1.96
CA GLY A 18 -12.47 -0.63 -3.34
C GLY A 18 -13.86 -1.22 -3.50
N ILE A 19 -14.13 -2.39 -2.88
CA ILE A 19 -15.46 -3.02 -2.89
C ILE A 19 -16.49 -2.13 -2.19
N ALA A 20 -16.14 -1.57 -1.02
CA ALA A 20 -17.04 -0.69 -0.28
C ALA A 20 -17.41 0.56 -1.10
N LEU A 21 -16.42 1.18 -1.74
CA LEU A 21 -16.64 2.34 -2.61
C LEU A 21 -17.52 1.98 -3.81
N GLU A 22 -17.12 0.95 -4.57
CA GLU A 22 -17.82 0.60 -5.81
C GLU A 22 -19.25 0.07 -5.55
N ALA A 23 -19.50 -0.53 -4.39
CA ALA A 23 -20.83 -0.95 -3.97
C ALA A 23 -21.71 0.24 -3.52
N ALA A 24 -21.18 1.11 -2.67
CA ALA A 24 -21.92 2.26 -2.13
C ALA A 24 -22.33 3.25 -3.23
N ARG A 25 -21.44 3.58 -4.16
CA ARG A 25 -21.75 4.46 -5.30
C ARG A 25 -22.77 3.85 -6.26
N ARG A 26 -22.94 2.52 -6.24
CA ARG A 26 -23.98 1.79 -6.99
C ARG A 26 -25.29 1.60 -6.23
N GLY A 27 -25.45 2.30 -5.11
CA GLY A 27 -26.69 2.37 -4.35
C GLY A 27 -26.86 1.27 -3.30
N ALA A 28 -25.86 0.42 -3.05
CA ALA A 28 -25.93 -0.57 -1.97
C ALA A 28 -25.70 0.07 -0.60
N ARG A 29 -26.42 -0.39 0.42
CA ARG A 29 -26.12 -0.11 1.83
C ARG A 29 -24.95 -0.99 2.26
N VAL A 30 -23.79 -0.36 2.46
CA VAL A 30 -22.54 -1.06 2.73
C VAL A 30 -22.06 -0.82 4.15
N GLN A 31 -21.63 -1.89 4.81
CA GLN A 31 -20.80 -1.80 6.00
C GLN A 31 -19.47 -2.52 5.76
N LEU A 32 -18.36 -1.86 6.09
CA LEU A 32 -17.03 -2.45 6.10
C LEU A 32 -16.52 -2.53 7.54
N VAL A 33 -15.96 -3.68 7.91
CA VAL A 33 -15.32 -3.90 9.21
C VAL A 33 -13.89 -4.39 9.04
N GLU A 34 -12.98 -3.86 9.86
CA GLU A 34 -11.56 -4.22 9.91
C GLU A 34 -11.17 -4.51 11.36
N GLN A 35 -10.52 -5.66 11.59
CA GLN A 35 -10.16 -6.09 12.95
C GLN A 35 -9.08 -5.25 13.62
N ARG A 36 -8.27 -4.56 12.81
CA ARG A 36 -7.22 -3.64 13.25
C ARG A 36 -7.45 -2.27 12.61
N ASP A 37 -6.40 -1.49 12.40
CA ASP A 37 -6.53 -0.25 11.64
C ASP A 37 -6.65 -0.53 10.13
N PHE A 38 -7.28 0.39 9.41
CA PHE A 38 -7.34 0.36 7.95
C PHE A 38 -5.95 0.30 7.32
N ALA A 39 -5.81 -0.50 6.29
CA ALA A 39 -4.54 -0.79 5.63
C ALA A 39 -3.47 -1.47 6.52
N TRP A 40 -3.80 -1.94 7.71
CA TRP A 40 -2.82 -2.54 8.63
C TRP A 40 -2.01 -3.67 8.01
N GLY A 41 -2.60 -4.49 7.16
CA GLY A 41 -1.93 -5.61 6.49
C GLY A 41 -1.03 -5.17 5.31
N THR A 42 -1.10 -5.89 4.21
CA THR A 42 -0.32 -5.70 2.98
C THR A 42 -0.45 -4.27 2.41
N SER A 43 -1.60 -3.64 2.61
CA SER A 43 -1.97 -2.36 1.98
C SER A 43 -1.25 -1.13 2.55
N SER A 44 -0.42 -1.28 3.59
CA SER A 44 0.52 -0.24 4.06
C SER A 44 1.98 -0.63 3.89
N ARG A 45 2.24 -1.88 3.47
CA ARG A 45 3.57 -2.48 3.41
C ARG A 45 3.91 -3.03 2.02
N SER A 46 3.27 -2.47 0.99
CA SER A 46 3.60 -2.76 -0.40
C SER A 46 4.90 -2.07 -0.82
N SER A 47 5.35 -2.32 -2.04
CA SER A 47 6.43 -1.53 -2.64
C SER A 47 6.00 -0.10 -3.04
N LYS A 48 4.81 0.35 -2.65
CA LYS A 48 4.27 1.72 -2.87
C LYS A 48 4.30 2.14 -4.35
N LEU A 49 4.24 1.16 -5.24
CA LEU A 49 4.22 1.36 -6.68
C LEU A 49 2.85 1.01 -7.26
N VAL A 50 2.38 1.87 -8.16
CA VAL A 50 1.25 1.65 -9.05
C VAL A 50 1.82 1.39 -10.42
N HIS A 51 2.09 0.11 -10.72
CA HIS A 51 2.83 -0.29 -11.90
C HIS A 51 2.03 -1.22 -12.80
N GLY A 52 2.26 -1.12 -14.13
CA GLY A 52 1.63 -1.98 -15.12
C GLY A 52 2.20 -3.40 -15.18
N GLY A 53 3.33 -3.65 -14.51
CA GLY A 53 3.90 -4.99 -14.39
C GLY A 53 4.65 -5.45 -15.63
N LEU A 54 5.69 -4.74 -16.03
CA LEU A 54 6.58 -5.13 -17.15
C LEU A 54 7.10 -6.57 -17.02
N ARG A 55 7.26 -7.08 -15.79
CA ARG A 55 7.64 -8.47 -15.52
C ARG A 55 6.62 -9.47 -16.06
N TYR A 56 5.32 -9.19 -15.94
CA TYR A 56 4.24 -10.08 -16.41
C TYR A 56 4.23 -10.22 -17.94
N LEU A 57 4.66 -9.16 -18.63
CA LEU A 57 4.82 -9.23 -20.08
C LEU A 57 5.89 -10.25 -20.47
N ARG A 58 7.00 -10.33 -19.72
CA ARG A 58 8.04 -11.36 -19.92
C ARG A 58 7.51 -12.78 -19.65
N GLU A 59 6.55 -12.92 -18.75
CA GLU A 59 5.90 -14.18 -18.38
C GLU A 59 4.72 -14.52 -19.32
N GLY A 60 4.47 -13.70 -20.37
CA GLY A 60 3.38 -13.90 -21.34
C GLY A 60 1.98 -13.50 -20.85
N ALA A 61 1.84 -12.91 -19.65
CA ALA A 61 0.57 -12.50 -19.09
C ALA A 61 0.11 -11.13 -19.66
N ILE A 62 -0.18 -11.09 -20.98
CA ILE A 62 -0.53 -9.86 -21.70
C ILE A 62 -1.81 -9.22 -21.18
N GLY A 63 -2.84 -10.03 -20.87
CA GLY A 63 -4.12 -9.55 -20.34
C GLY A 63 -3.95 -8.81 -19.00
N LEU A 64 -3.21 -9.41 -18.07
CA LEU A 64 -2.91 -8.83 -16.75
C LEU A 64 -2.06 -7.56 -16.88
N THR A 65 -1.11 -7.52 -17.82
CA THR A 65 -0.32 -6.31 -18.10
C THR A 65 -1.20 -5.21 -18.65
N ARG A 66 -2.08 -5.50 -19.64
CA ARG A 66 -3.00 -4.51 -20.21
C ARG A 66 -3.92 -3.92 -19.15
N GLU A 67 -4.58 -4.74 -18.35
CA GLU A 67 -5.44 -4.30 -17.24
C GLU A 67 -4.66 -3.38 -16.29
N SER A 68 -3.48 -3.82 -15.85
CA SER A 68 -2.65 -3.05 -14.91
C SER A 68 -2.21 -1.69 -15.46
N VAL A 69 -1.86 -1.61 -16.75
CA VAL A 69 -1.45 -0.34 -17.38
C VAL A 69 -2.64 0.62 -17.50
N LEU A 70 -3.84 0.11 -17.83
CA LEU A 70 -5.05 0.92 -17.92
C LEU A 70 -5.50 1.43 -16.54
N GLU A 71 -5.50 0.58 -15.51
CA GLU A 71 -5.80 0.98 -14.13
C GLU A 71 -4.77 2.00 -13.59
N ARG A 72 -3.47 1.82 -13.86
CA ARG A 72 -2.44 2.82 -13.52
C ARG A 72 -2.75 4.18 -14.16
N ARG A 73 -3.06 4.19 -15.47
CA ARG A 73 -3.40 5.43 -16.20
C ARG A 73 -4.62 6.12 -15.58
N GLN A 74 -5.62 5.34 -15.22
CA GLN A 74 -6.81 5.87 -14.57
C GLN A 74 -6.49 6.45 -13.19
N LEU A 75 -5.67 5.77 -12.37
CA LEU A 75 -5.22 6.27 -11.07
C LEU A 75 -4.41 7.56 -11.15
N LEU A 76 -3.49 7.67 -12.12
CA LEU A 76 -2.75 8.91 -12.38
C LEU A 76 -3.67 10.09 -12.71
N ARG A 77 -4.76 9.83 -13.46
CA ARG A 77 -5.75 10.85 -13.82
C ARG A 77 -6.67 11.23 -12.66
N ASP A 78 -7.12 10.22 -11.87
CA ASP A 78 -8.21 10.37 -10.90
C ASP A 78 -7.72 10.65 -9.48
N ALA A 79 -6.42 10.41 -9.19
CA ALA A 79 -5.79 10.62 -7.88
C ALA A 79 -4.48 11.43 -7.98
N PRO A 80 -4.47 12.59 -8.68
CA PRO A 80 -3.25 13.40 -8.79
C PRO A 80 -2.80 13.88 -7.40
N GLY A 81 -1.48 13.95 -7.18
CA GLY A 81 -0.88 14.33 -5.88
C GLY A 81 -0.89 13.21 -4.82
N LEU A 82 -1.59 12.10 -5.09
CA LEU A 82 -1.53 10.86 -4.30
C LEU A 82 -0.93 9.71 -5.10
N VAL A 83 -1.28 9.59 -6.37
CA VAL A 83 -0.62 8.71 -7.33
C VAL A 83 0.17 9.60 -8.28
N GLU A 84 1.49 9.48 -8.23
CA GLU A 84 2.42 10.35 -8.94
C GLU A 84 3.21 9.57 -9.99
N PRO A 85 3.51 10.16 -11.17
CA PRO A 85 4.35 9.53 -12.17
C PRO A 85 5.75 9.27 -11.60
N GLN A 86 6.25 8.06 -11.82
CA GLN A 86 7.60 7.64 -11.44
C GLN A 86 8.32 7.08 -12.66
N ARG A 87 9.42 7.72 -13.03
CA ARG A 87 10.29 7.22 -14.09
C ARG A 87 11.13 6.07 -13.56
N PHE A 88 11.26 5.03 -14.40
CA PHE A 88 12.10 3.86 -14.16
C PHE A 88 13.25 3.84 -15.16
N LEU A 89 14.42 3.51 -14.68
CA LEU A 89 15.63 3.42 -15.46
C LEU A 89 16.31 2.07 -15.23
N MET A 90 16.67 1.42 -16.32
CA MET A 90 17.33 0.12 -16.34
C MET A 90 18.62 0.21 -17.15
N GLY A 91 19.76 -0.11 -16.54
CA GLY A 91 21.05 -0.20 -17.21
C GLY A 91 21.23 -1.53 -17.95
N HIS A 92 21.81 -1.48 -19.14
CA HIS A 92 22.19 -2.64 -19.93
C HIS A 92 23.70 -2.82 -19.90
N TYR A 93 24.14 -3.97 -19.42
CA TYR A 93 25.54 -4.29 -19.22
C TYR A 93 25.97 -5.41 -20.17
N ALA A 94 27.24 -5.38 -20.60
CA ALA A 94 27.83 -6.41 -21.46
C ALA A 94 27.65 -7.80 -20.85
N GLY A 95 27.14 -8.75 -21.62
CA GLY A 95 26.95 -10.13 -21.19
C GLY A 95 25.85 -10.37 -20.16
N ARG A 96 25.05 -9.35 -19.78
CA ARG A 96 23.94 -9.49 -18.83
C ARG A 96 22.58 -9.44 -19.52
N SER A 97 21.60 -10.15 -18.95
CA SER A 97 20.20 -10.15 -19.38
C SER A 97 19.34 -9.32 -18.39
N PRO A 98 18.28 -8.62 -18.87
CA PRO A 98 17.82 -8.54 -20.26
C PRO A 98 18.69 -7.60 -21.10
N GLY A 99 19.02 -8.01 -22.33
CA GLY A 99 19.75 -7.16 -23.28
C GLY A 99 18.89 -6.02 -23.82
N GLN A 100 19.54 -4.98 -24.37
CA GLN A 100 18.91 -3.76 -24.85
C GLN A 100 17.79 -4.02 -25.88
N THR A 101 18.01 -4.92 -26.86
CA THR A 101 17.03 -5.19 -27.92
C THR A 101 15.74 -5.79 -27.37
N LEU A 102 15.86 -6.80 -26.51
CA LEU A 102 14.70 -7.44 -25.88
C LEU A 102 13.91 -6.43 -25.04
N MET A 103 14.61 -5.58 -24.29
CA MET A 103 13.97 -4.55 -23.47
C MET A 103 13.25 -3.50 -24.33
N ARG A 104 13.86 -3.05 -25.44
CA ARG A 104 13.22 -2.11 -26.37
C ARG A 104 11.93 -2.67 -26.95
N LEU A 105 11.91 -3.95 -27.33
CA LEU A 105 10.71 -4.62 -27.82
C LEU A 105 9.64 -4.72 -26.70
N GLY A 106 10.03 -5.18 -25.52
CA GLY A 106 9.12 -5.29 -24.37
C GLY A 106 8.48 -3.94 -23.99
N LEU A 107 9.28 -2.86 -23.95
CA LEU A 107 8.79 -1.52 -23.68
C LEU A 107 7.90 -0.97 -24.81
N ALA A 108 8.14 -1.39 -26.07
CA ALA A 108 7.26 -1.01 -27.19
C ALA A 108 5.87 -1.63 -27.04
N VAL A 109 5.80 -2.91 -26.66
CA VAL A 109 4.52 -3.59 -26.38
C VAL A 109 3.85 -2.98 -25.14
N TYR A 110 4.62 -2.66 -24.10
CA TYR A 110 4.12 -2.02 -22.87
C TYR A 110 3.44 -0.68 -23.14
N ASP A 111 4.09 0.19 -23.93
CA ASP A 111 3.53 1.47 -24.38
C ASP A 111 2.26 1.26 -25.22
N LEU A 112 2.27 0.28 -26.15
CA LEU A 112 1.10 -0.03 -26.99
C LEU A 112 -0.10 -0.46 -26.13
N LEU A 113 0.11 -1.30 -25.11
CA LEU A 113 -0.94 -1.76 -24.22
C LEU A 113 -1.52 -0.60 -23.38
N GLY A 114 -0.69 0.40 -23.03
CA GLY A 114 -1.12 1.60 -22.29
C GLY A 114 -1.72 2.70 -23.17
N GLY A 115 -1.55 2.64 -24.46
CA GLY A 115 -1.94 3.71 -25.39
C GLY A 115 -1.14 5.01 -25.21
N GLU A 116 0.07 4.91 -24.65
CA GLU A 116 0.95 6.05 -24.32
C GLU A 116 2.39 5.71 -24.73
N ARG A 117 3.21 6.72 -25.01
CA ARG A 117 4.61 6.52 -25.40
C ARG A 117 5.53 7.20 -24.39
N HIS A 118 6.05 6.42 -23.46
CA HIS A 118 6.93 6.92 -22.39
C HIS A 118 8.33 6.29 -22.43
N ARG A 119 8.56 5.26 -23.27
CA ARG A 119 9.87 4.64 -23.38
C ARG A 119 10.89 5.60 -23.99
N HIS A 120 12.10 5.56 -23.48
CA HIS A 120 13.25 6.22 -24.05
C HIS A 120 14.50 5.35 -23.89
N ALA A 121 15.47 5.54 -24.75
CA ALA A 121 16.77 4.88 -24.66
C ALA A 121 17.85 5.96 -24.53
N VAL A 122 18.87 5.66 -23.75
CA VAL A 122 20.05 6.50 -23.57
C VAL A 122 21.32 5.68 -23.76
N ASP A 123 22.40 6.32 -24.17
CA ASP A 123 23.73 5.71 -24.16
C ASP A 123 24.26 5.56 -22.72
N ALA A 124 25.48 5.01 -22.58
CA ALA A 124 26.10 4.82 -21.26
C ALA A 124 26.31 6.13 -20.51
N SER A 125 26.69 7.20 -21.20
CA SER A 125 26.90 8.52 -20.62
C SER A 125 25.58 9.11 -20.11
N GLY A 126 24.54 9.10 -20.95
CA GLY A 126 23.20 9.55 -20.56
C GLY A 126 22.61 8.73 -19.41
N TYR A 127 22.86 7.42 -19.36
CA TYR A 127 22.44 6.61 -18.21
C TYR A 127 23.11 7.08 -16.93
N GLN A 128 24.43 7.32 -16.93
CA GLN A 128 25.16 7.79 -15.75
C GLN A 128 24.75 9.19 -15.30
N GLN A 129 24.36 10.06 -16.24
CA GLN A 129 23.79 11.37 -15.86
C GLN A 129 22.43 11.23 -15.15
N LEU A 130 21.61 10.26 -15.56
CA LEU A 130 20.27 10.01 -14.97
C LEU A 130 20.32 9.16 -13.69
N ALA A 131 21.33 8.30 -13.55
CA ALA A 131 21.58 7.45 -12.38
C ALA A 131 23.06 7.55 -11.97
N PRO A 132 23.48 8.68 -11.39
CA PRO A 132 24.85 8.88 -10.95
C PRO A 132 25.23 7.84 -9.88
N HIS A 133 26.54 7.60 -9.76
CA HIS A 133 27.12 6.62 -8.82
C HIS A 133 26.85 5.14 -9.12
N THR A 134 26.10 4.81 -10.18
CA THR A 134 25.97 3.43 -10.62
C THR A 134 27.28 2.91 -11.21
N ASP A 135 27.51 1.59 -11.11
CA ASP A 135 28.70 0.96 -11.70
C ASP A 135 28.76 1.17 -13.21
N ALA A 136 29.84 1.81 -13.68
CA ALA A 136 30.06 2.07 -15.10
C ALA A 136 30.69 0.89 -15.86
N ARG A 137 31.24 -0.11 -15.14
CA ARG A 137 31.99 -1.22 -15.74
C ARG A 137 31.09 -2.11 -16.57
N GLY A 138 31.34 -2.14 -17.89
CA GLY A 138 30.54 -2.91 -18.84
C GLY A 138 29.15 -2.32 -19.15
N LEU A 139 28.85 -1.12 -18.71
CA LEU A 139 27.62 -0.40 -19.06
C LEU A 139 27.64 -0.03 -20.56
N ILE A 140 26.62 -0.43 -21.31
CA ILE A 140 26.49 -0.19 -22.76
C ILE A 140 25.47 0.94 -23.00
N SER A 141 24.34 0.92 -22.31
CA SER A 141 23.21 1.83 -22.54
C SER A 141 22.19 1.74 -21.41
N GLY A 142 21.14 2.55 -21.46
CA GLY A 142 19.99 2.46 -20.58
C GLY A 142 18.66 2.51 -21.32
N SER A 143 17.63 1.97 -20.69
CA SER A 143 16.23 2.10 -21.11
C SER A 143 15.41 2.69 -19.98
N GLY A 144 14.56 3.67 -20.32
CA GLY A 144 13.61 4.26 -19.37
C GLY A 144 12.16 4.05 -19.78
N TYR A 145 11.28 3.99 -18.80
CA TYR A 145 9.82 3.90 -18.97
C TYR A 145 9.12 4.61 -17.81
N LEU A 146 7.81 4.75 -17.89
CA LEU A 146 6.99 5.41 -16.88
C LEU A 146 6.04 4.41 -16.23
N ASP A 147 6.06 4.39 -14.90
CA ASP A 147 5.03 3.83 -14.04
C ASP A 147 4.61 4.89 -13.01
N ALA A 148 4.08 4.51 -11.86
CA ALA A 148 3.68 5.46 -10.83
C ALA A 148 4.05 4.95 -9.43
N LYS A 149 4.15 5.88 -8.49
CA LYS A 149 4.28 5.65 -7.06
C LYS A 149 3.09 6.22 -6.30
N THR A 150 2.89 5.77 -5.07
CA THR A 150 1.83 6.27 -4.18
C THR A 150 2.22 6.12 -2.71
N ASP A 151 1.47 6.74 -1.82
CA ASP A 151 1.35 6.30 -0.44
C ASP A 151 0.19 5.29 -0.36
N ASP A 152 0.53 4.02 -0.23
CA ASP A 152 -0.41 2.91 -0.29
C ASP A 152 -1.49 2.95 0.81
N ALA A 153 -1.14 3.23 2.07
CA ALA A 153 -2.13 3.36 3.12
C ALA A 153 -2.99 4.62 2.95
N ARG A 154 -2.42 5.71 2.47
CA ARG A 154 -3.17 6.92 2.20
C ARG A 154 -4.16 6.71 1.05
N LEU A 155 -3.79 5.93 0.04
CA LEU A 155 -4.72 5.55 -1.03
C LEU A 155 -5.91 4.75 -0.47
N VAL A 156 -5.68 3.79 0.43
CA VAL A 156 -6.78 3.07 1.11
C VAL A 156 -7.70 4.05 1.83
N TRP A 157 -7.13 4.96 2.62
CA TRP A 157 -7.93 5.93 3.36
C TRP A 157 -8.75 6.85 2.44
N ARG A 158 -8.16 7.33 1.35
CA ARG A 158 -8.87 8.15 0.34
C ARG A 158 -10.03 7.40 -0.30
N VAL A 159 -9.85 6.12 -0.62
CA VAL A 159 -10.92 5.26 -1.15
C VAL A 159 -12.03 5.06 -0.11
N LEU A 160 -11.68 4.87 1.17
CA LEU A 160 -12.66 4.75 2.26
C LEU A 160 -13.39 6.07 2.53
N GLN A 161 -12.71 7.22 2.45
CA GLN A 161 -13.35 8.54 2.55
C GLN A 161 -14.41 8.72 1.45
N GLU A 162 -14.05 8.39 0.22
CA GLU A 162 -14.97 8.43 -0.92
C GLU A 162 -16.16 7.49 -0.71
N ALA A 163 -15.92 6.27 -0.22
CA ALA A 163 -16.98 5.32 0.12
C ALA A 163 -17.94 5.89 1.19
N ARG A 164 -17.42 6.57 2.21
CA ARG A 164 -18.23 7.24 3.24
C ARG A 164 -19.09 8.37 2.67
N GLN A 165 -18.59 9.14 1.71
CA GLN A 165 -19.38 10.18 1.02
C GLN A 165 -20.55 9.58 0.25
N HIS A 166 -20.41 8.35 -0.24
CA HIS A 166 -21.51 7.57 -0.86
C HIS A 166 -22.36 6.76 0.14
N GLY A 167 -22.20 7.00 1.45
CA GLY A 167 -23.03 6.39 2.50
C GLY A 167 -22.52 5.06 3.07
N ALA A 168 -21.34 4.59 2.71
CA ALA A 168 -20.75 3.41 3.34
C ALA A 168 -20.39 3.68 4.82
N GLN A 169 -20.69 2.72 5.69
CA GLN A 169 -20.25 2.70 7.07
C GLN A 169 -18.93 1.93 7.17
N VAL A 170 -17.88 2.55 7.70
CA VAL A 170 -16.56 1.92 7.82
C VAL A 170 -16.09 1.94 9.27
N HIS A 171 -15.69 0.77 9.79
CA HIS A 171 -15.30 0.58 11.18
C HIS A 171 -13.97 -0.20 11.24
N ASN A 172 -12.92 0.44 11.77
CA ASN A 172 -11.71 -0.26 12.18
C ASN A 172 -11.87 -0.79 13.61
N TYR A 173 -10.90 -1.56 14.08
CA TYR A 173 -10.90 -2.21 15.41
C TYR A 173 -12.21 -2.96 15.71
N THR A 174 -12.78 -3.55 14.65
CA THR A 174 -14.03 -4.34 14.71
C THR A 174 -13.78 -5.72 14.10
N THR A 175 -13.69 -6.71 14.97
CA THR A 175 -13.39 -8.11 14.63
C THR A 175 -14.67 -8.87 14.28
N VAL A 176 -14.58 -9.76 13.30
CA VAL A 176 -15.59 -10.79 13.03
C VAL A 176 -15.28 -12.02 13.88
N ASP A 177 -16.04 -12.23 14.93
CA ASP A 177 -15.90 -13.39 15.82
C ASP A 177 -16.40 -14.67 15.14
N SER A 178 -17.55 -14.61 14.45
CA SER A 178 -18.12 -15.71 13.70
C SER A 178 -19.03 -15.23 12.58
N LEU A 179 -19.26 -16.09 11.58
CA LEU A 179 -20.24 -15.87 10.53
C LEU A 179 -21.63 -16.34 11.01
N MET A 180 -22.67 -15.61 10.64
CA MET A 180 -24.06 -16.02 10.80
C MET A 180 -24.45 -16.90 9.62
N VAL A 181 -24.98 -18.09 9.89
CA VAL A 181 -25.39 -19.06 8.86
C VAL A 181 -26.83 -19.43 9.06
N GLU A 182 -27.66 -19.27 8.03
CA GLU A 182 -29.05 -19.70 7.98
C GLU A 182 -29.26 -20.60 6.76
N GLN A 183 -29.90 -21.74 6.95
CA GLN A 183 -30.16 -22.72 5.89
C GLN A 183 -28.88 -23.09 5.09
N GLY A 184 -27.72 -23.18 5.76
CA GLY A 184 -26.44 -23.50 5.14
C GLY A 184 -25.80 -22.38 4.33
N ARG A 185 -26.31 -21.14 4.42
CA ARG A 185 -25.77 -19.98 3.72
C ARG A 185 -25.41 -18.86 4.71
N VAL A 186 -24.32 -18.19 4.43
CA VAL A 186 -23.88 -17.02 5.21
C VAL A 186 -24.85 -15.86 4.98
N CYS A 187 -25.37 -15.27 6.07
CA CYS A 187 -26.34 -14.18 6.07
C CYS A 187 -25.93 -12.99 6.95
N GLY A 188 -24.69 -12.97 7.45
CA GLY A 188 -24.18 -11.90 8.30
C GLY A 188 -22.98 -12.32 9.12
N ALA A 189 -22.67 -11.55 10.15
CA ALA A 189 -21.57 -11.83 11.06
C ALA A 189 -21.86 -11.33 12.50
N HIS A 190 -21.26 -11.99 13.49
CA HIS A 190 -21.12 -11.47 14.85
C HIS A 190 -19.84 -10.65 14.93
N LEU A 191 -19.99 -9.40 15.35
CA LEU A 191 -18.94 -8.39 15.40
C LEU A 191 -18.60 -8.06 16.85
N ARG A 192 -17.32 -7.81 17.13
CA ARG A 192 -16.82 -7.36 18.43
C ARG A 192 -15.87 -6.19 18.24
N THR A 193 -16.12 -5.07 18.95
CA THR A 193 -15.22 -3.92 18.98
C THR A 193 -14.03 -4.18 19.90
N GLU A 194 -13.00 -3.33 19.84
CA GLU A 194 -11.83 -3.41 20.71
C GLU A 194 -12.19 -3.32 22.20
N GLU A 195 -13.20 -2.50 22.55
CA GLU A 195 -13.72 -2.37 23.93
C GLU A 195 -14.57 -3.59 24.35
N GLY A 196 -14.65 -4.64 23.53
CA GLY A 196 -15.37 -5.87 23.84
C GLY A 196 -16.89 -5.82 23.61
N ARG A 197 -17.45 -4.74 23.06
CA ARG A 197 -18.86 -4.66 22.71
C ARG A 197 -19.17 -5.57 21.52
N THR A 198 -20.16 -6.44 21.69
CA THR A 198 -20.60 -7.39 20.66
C THR A 198 -21.91 -6.99 20.02
N ARG A 199 -22.07 -7.25 18.73
CA ARG A 199 -23.31 -7.06 17.98
C ARG A 199 -23.41 -8.02 16.80
N SER A 200 -24.64 -8.33 16.39
CA SER A 200 -24.89 -9.07 15.15
C SER A 200 -25.21 -8.11 14.02
N GLN A 201 -24.64 -8.34 12.86
CA GLN A 201 -24.91 -7.60 11.63
C GLN A 201 -25.40 -8.55 10.55
N ALA A 202 -26.68 -8.47 10.20
CA ALA A 202 -27.26 -9.18 9.09
C ALA A 202 -26.92 -8.49 7.76
N ALA A 203 -26.67 -9.27 6.71
CA ALA A 203 -26.36 -8.79 5.38
C ALA A 203 -26.91 -9.72 4.30
N THR A 204 -27.36 -9.14 3.16
CA THR A 204 -27.75 -9.90 1.99
C THR A 204 -26.55 -10.67 1.40
N CYS A 205 -25.39 -10.02 1.37
CA CYS A 205 -24.14 -10.59 0.88
C CYS A 205 -23.01 -10.28 1.85
N VAL A 206 -22.19 -11.27 2.19
CA VAL A 206 -20.97 -11.10 2.99
C VAL A 206 -19.76 -11.36 2.09
N ILE A 207 -18.84 -10.39 2.07
CA ILE A 207 -17.63 -10.44 1.25
C ILE A 207 -16.41 -10.51 2.15
N ASN A 208 -15.66 -11.61 2.06
CA ASN A 208 -14.37 -11.79 2.68
C ASN A 208 -13.27 -11.18 1.79
N ALA A 209 -12.79 -10.00 2.16
CA ALA A 209 -11.70 -9.27 1.51
C ALA A 209 -10.48 -9.11 2.44
N THR A 210 -10.23 -10.11 3.31
CA THR A 210 -9.21 -10.07 4.37
C THR A 210 -7.79 -10.36 3.88
N GLY A 211 -7.56 -10.40 2.54
CA GLY A 211 -6.24 -10.53 1.96
C GLY A 211 -5.51 -11.80 2.42
N ALA A 212 -4.37 -11.66 3.10
CA ALA A 212 -3.57 -12.79 3.56
C ALA A 212 -4.28 -13.65 4.62
N TRP A 213 -5.31 -13.13 5.29
CA TRP A 213 -6.14 -13.82 6.30
C TRP A 213 -7.39 -14.48 5.70
N ALA A 214 -7.57 -14.46 4.37
CA ALA A 214 -8.81 -14.94 3.75
C ALA A 214 -9.11 -16.42 4.04
N ASP A 215 -8.09 -17.24 4.13
CA ASP A 215 -8.26 -18.66 4.49
C ASP A 215 -8.78 -18.86 5.93
N GLY A 216 -8.53 -17.94 6.86
CA GLY A 216 -9.04 -18.06 8.23
C GLY A 216 -10.56 -18.11 8.31
N LEU A 217 -11.27 -17.26 7.54
CA LEU A 217 -12.74 -17.32 7.45
C LEU A 217 -13.23 -18.51 6.64
N ARG A 218 -12.53 -18.89 5.56
CA ARG A 218 -12.86 -20.06 4.74
C ARG A 218 -12.72 -21.37 5.51
N GLN A 219 -11.67 -21.52 6.31
CA GLN A 219 -11.45 -22.69 7.15
C GLN A 219 -12.55 -22.86 8.22
N ARG A 220 -13.10 -21.76 8.78
CA ARG A 220 -14.27 -21.80 9.67
C ARG A 220 -15.53 -22.33 8.97
N MET A 221 -15.58 -22.28 7.63
CA MET A 221 -16.62 -22.85 6.78
C MET A 221 -16.25 -24.25 6.24
N GLY A 222 -15.19 -24.86 6.78
CA GLY A 222 -14.74 -26.20 6.36
C GLY A 222 -14.00 -26.24 5.03
N GLN A 223 -13.56 -25.09 4.48
CA GLN A 223 -12.88 -25.05 3.20
C GLN A 223 -11.35 -25.19 3.35
N PRO A 224 -10.67 -25.85 2.42
CA PRO A 224 -9.21 -25.99 2.46
C PRO A 224 -8.51 -24.66 2.17
N PRO A 225 -7.27 -24.47 2.70
CA PRO A 225 -6.49 -23.28 2.42
C PRO A 225 -6.11 -23.20 0.93
N LYS A 226 -6.01 -21.99 0.40
CA LYS A 226 -5.62 -21.68 -0.99
C LYS A 226 -4.47 -20.70 -1.08
N LEU A 227 -4.07 -20.09 0.02
CA LEU A 227 -3.05 -19.05 0.02
C LEU A 227 -1.68 -19.61 0.41
N ARG A 228 -0.67 -19.04 -0.20
CA ARG A 228 0.73 -19.13 0.18
C ARG A 228 1.18 -17.74 0.61
N PRO A 229 1.28 -17.45 1.91
CA PRO A 229 1.74 -16.15 2.39
C PRO A 229 3.20 -15.93 1.99
N LEU A 230 3.48 -14.86 1.23
CA LEU A 230 4.84 -14.48 0.83
C LEU A 230 5.23 -13.14 1.44
N ARG A 231 6.38 -13.11 2.14
CA ARG A 231 6.90 -11.88 2.73
C ARG A 231 7.80 -11.14 1.75
N GLY A 232 7.63 -9.82 1.72
CA GLY A 232 8.50 -8.90 1.01
C GLY A 232 8.90 -7.74 1.90
N SER A 233 10.19 -7.50 2.01
CA SER A 233 10.79 -6.52 2.90
C SER A 233 11.43 -5.37 2.14
N HIS A 234 11.52 -4.20 2.80
CA HIS A 234 12.05 -2.97 2.21
C HIS A 234 12.94 -2.23 3.21
N LEU A 235 13.89 -1.47 2.67
CA LEU A 235 14.76 -0.56 3.42
C LEU A 235 14.44 0.89 3.03
N LEU A 236 14.51 1.80 3.99
CA LEU A 236 14.50 3.25 3.74
C LEU A 236 15.85 3.84 4.14
N LEU A 237 16.48 4.54 3.20
CA LEU A 237 17.75 5.23 3.39
C LEU A 237 17.56 6.73 3.11
N PRO A 238 18.33 7.63 3.75
CA PRO A 238 18.28 9.03 3.41
C PRO A 238 18.71 9.27 1.94
N LEU A 239 18.03 10.14 1.22
CA LEU A 239 18.40 10.46 -0.18
C LEU A 239 19.82 11.04 -0.31
N TRP A 240 20.38 11.68 0.73
CA TRP A 240 21.76 12.14 0.73
C TRP A 240 22.78 11.01 0.83
N ARG A 241 22.38 9.80 1.33
CA ARG A 241 23.22 8.60 1.34
C ARG A 241 23.05 7.77 0.06
N LEU A 242 21.83 7.59 -0.40
CA LEU A 242 21.52 6.90 -1.65
C LEU A 242 20.77 7.86 -2.60
N PRO A 243 21.50 8.70 -3.37
CA PRO A 243 20.92 9.77 -4.17
C PRO A 243 20.30 9.24 -5.47
N VAL A 244 19.07 8.80 -5.40
CA VAL A 244 18.27 8.35 -6.55
C VAL A 244 17.21 9.40 -6.88
N ALA A 245 17.26 9.98 -8.09
CA ALA A 245 16.26 10.94 -8.57
C ALA A 245 15.06 10.26 -9.25
N GLN A 246 15.24 9.03 -9.70
CA GLN A 246 14.23 8.20 -10.35
C GLN A 246 14.42 6.74 -9.93
N SER A 247 13.51 5.85 -10.28
CA SER A 247 13.64 4.44 -9.95
C SER A 247 14.76 3.80 -10.76
N VAL A 248 15.75 3.25 -10.08
CA VAL A 248 16.82 2.47 -10.66
C VAL A 248 16.54 0.99 -10.44
N SER A 249 16.53 0.21 -11.51
CA SER A 249 16.38 -1.24 -11.46
C SER A 249 17.74 -1.87 -11.12
N LEU A 250 17.82 -2.47 -9.93
CA LEU A 250 18.98 -3.20 -9.43
C LEU A 250 18.76 -4.69 -9.73
N PHE A 251 19.69 -5.33 -10.46
CA PHE A 251 19.65 -6.78 -10.66
C PHE A 251 20.53 -7.43 -9.60
N HIS A 252 19.91 -8.22 -8.74
CA HIS A 252 20.62 -8.83 -7.61
C HIS A 252 21.75 -9.77 -8.10
N PRO A 253 22.99 -9.67 -7.57
CA PRO A 253 24.14 -10.41 -8.09
C PRO A 253 24.02 -11.93 -7.92
N ARG A 254 23.27 -12.44 -6.94
CA ARG A 254 23.12 -13.89 -6.70
C ARG A 254 22.14 -14.57 -7.64
N ASP A 255 21.02 -13.94 -7.95
CA ASP A 255 19.87 -14.61 -8.61
C ASP A 255 19.29 -13.82 -9.79
N GLY A 256 19.81 -12.60 -10.07
CA GLY A 256 19.36 -11.74 -11.16
C GLY A 256 17.94 -11.16 -10.96
N ARG A 257 17.33 -11.28 -9.78
CA ARG A 257 16.01 -10.71 -9.52
C ARG A 257 16.07 -9.19 -9.50
N PRO A 258 15.06 -8.50 -10.07
CA PRO A 258 15.00 -7.05 -9.99
C PRO A 258 14.59 -6.60 -8.59
N VAL A 259 15.39 -5.73 -8.01
CA VAL A 259 15.12 -4.91 -6.84
C VAL A 259 15.07 -3.46 -7.33
N PHE A 260 14.25 -2.62 -6.74
CA PHE A 260 14.15 -1.21 -7.11
C PHE A 260 14.69 -0.32 -6.00
N ALA A 261 15.40 0.75 -6.39
CA ALA A 261 15.73 1.87 -5.51
C ALA A 261 15.13 3.14 -6.11
N TYR A 262 14.30 3.87 -5.37
CA TYR A 262 13.61 5.05 -5.90
C TYR A 262 13.21 6.05 -4.81
N PRO A 263 13.04 7.35 -5.16
CA PRO A 263 12.66 8.38 -4.20
C PRO A 263 11.19 8.24 -3.79
N TRP A 264 10.96 8.15 -2.47
CA TRP A 264 9.63 8.10 -1.86
C TRP A 264 9.61 8.86 -0.54
N GLU A 265 8.72 9.85 -0.40
CA GLU A 265 8.53 10.68 0.81
C GLU A 265 9.86 11.23 1.39
N GLY A 266 10.77 11.69 0.53
CA GLY A 266 12.07 12.24 0.94
C GLY A 266 13.16 11.20 1.24
N MET A 267 12.86 9.92 1.12
CA MET A 267 13.78 8.81 1.34
C MET A 267 14.06 8.04 0.03
N ALA A 268 15.17 7.30 -0.02
CA ALA A 268 15.39 6.25 -0.99
C ALA A 268 14.77 4.95 -0.46
N LEU A 269 13.73 4.47 -1.12
CA LEU A 269 13.08 3.20 -0.81
C LEU A 269 13.69 2.09 -1.66
N VAL A 270 14.17 1.03 -0.99
CA VAL A 270 14.82 -0.13 -1.63
C VAL A 270 14.00 -1.39 -1.34
N GLY A 271 13.66 -2.13 -2.37
CA GLY A 271 12.91 -3.39 -2.24
C GLY A 271 12.58 -4.03 -3.59
N THR A 272 12.19 -5.31 -3.59
CA THR A 272 11.68 -6.04 -2.45
C THR A 272 12.22 -7.48 -2.44
N THR A 273 12.24 -8.12 -1.30
CA THR A 273 12.43 -9.57 -1.17
C THR A 273 11.14 -10.33 -1.52
N ASP A 274 11.22 -11.65 -1.65
CA ASP A 274 10.06 -12.52 -1.94
C ASP A 274 10.34 -13.92 -1.39
N ILE A 275 9.95 -14.15 -0.13
CA ILE A 275 10.22 -15.39 0.61
C ILE A 275 8.95 -15.90 1.29
N ASP A 276 8.85 -17.20 1.53
CA ASP A 276 7.76 -17.77 2.31
C ASP A 276 7.68 -17.16 3.71
N HIS A 277 6.45 -16.93 4.20
CA HIS A 277 6.22 -16.41 5.54
C HIS A 277 5.68 -17.51 6.46
N PRO A 278 6.53 -18.14 7.29
CA PRO A 278 6.12 -19.28 8.11
C PRO A 278 5.51 -18.90 9.47
N HIS A 279 5.47 -17.59 9.79
CA HIS A 279 5.04 -17.10 11.10
C HIS A 279 3.53 -16.83 11.14
N ASP A 280 3.00 -16.65 12.35
CA ASP A 280 1.60 -16.27 12.56
C ASP A 280 1.31 -14.92 11.87
N LEU A 281 0.27 -14.90 11.06
CA LEU A 281 -0.19 -13.69 10.38
C LEU A 281 -0.75 -12.64 11.35
N ASN A 282 -1.12 -13.02 12.56
CA ASN A 282 -1.57 -12.10 13.60
C ASN A 282 -0.43 -11.29 14.23
N GLU A 283 0.81 -11.70 14.03
CA GLU A 283 1.98 -10.94 14.41
C GLU A 283 2.42 -10.02 13.27
N GLU A 284 2.76 -8.78 13.62
CA GLU A 284 3.29 -7.83 12.64
C GLU A 284 4.67 -8.27 12.18
N PRO A 285 4.88 -8.48 10.86
CA PRO A 285 6.15 -9.00 10.36
C PRO A 285 7.26 -7.94 10.44
N GLY A 286 8.44 -8.35 10.87
CA GLY A 286 9.69 -7.59 10.76
C GLY A 286 10.58 -8.15 9.65
N ILE A 287 11.55 -7.34 9.21
CA ILE A 287 12.61 -7.77 8.30
C ILE A 287 13.59 -8.71 9.02
N THR A 288 14.14 -9.70 8.32
CA THR A 288 15.19 -10.57 8.85
C THR A 288 16.57 -10.07 8.44
N GLU A 289 17.61 -10.49 9.16
CA GLU A 289 19.01 -10.18 8.84
C GLU A 289 19.40 -10.62 7.42
N GLY A 290 18.96 -11.82 7.02
CA GLY A 290 19.18 -12.31 5.65
C GLY A 290 18.53 -11.43 4.58
N GLU A 291 17.37 -10.84 4.85
CA GLU A 291 16.70 -9.91 3.92
C GLU A 291 17.40 -8.54 3.87
N VAL A 292 17.89 -8.04 5.02
CA VAL A 292 18.71 -6.81 5.05
C VAL A 292 19.97 -7.00 4.22
N THR A 293 20.71 -8.10 4.47
CA THR A 293 21.93 -8.43 3.73
C THR A 293 21.66 -8.54 2.23
N TYR A 294 20.61 -9.26 1.85
CA TYR A 294 20.21 -9.41 0.45
C TYR A 294 19.95 -8.05 -0.23
N LEU A 295 19.18 -7.18 0.39
CA LEU A 295 18.87 -5.86 -0.20
C LEU A 295 20.10 -4.95 -0.24
N LEU A 296 20.96 -4.97 0.80
CA LEU A 296 22.21 -4.20 0.81
C LEU A 296 23.19 -4.68 -0.27
N GLU A 297 23.30 -5.98 -0.51
CA GLU A 297 24.14 -6.51 -1.60
C GLU A 297 23.70 -5.98 -2.97
N ALA A 298 22.39 -5.91 -3.23
CA ALA A 298 21.88 -5.32 -4.48
C ALA A 298 22.28 -3.84 -4.62
N VAL A 299 22.18 -3.08 -3.53
CA VAL A 299 22.58 -1.66 -3.49
C VAL A 299 24.09 -1.52 -3.70
N GLN A 300 24.90 -2.22 -2.92
CA GLN A 300 26.36 -2.16 -2.99
C GLN A 300 26.90 -2.61 -4.34
N HIS A 301 26.28 -3.63 -4.96
CA HIS A 301 26.64 -4.08 -6.31
C HIS A 301 26.36 -3.01 -7.36
N THR A 302 25.26 -2.27 -7.23
CA THR A 302 24.86 -1.26 -8.22
C THR A 302 25.54 0.09 -7.98
N PHE A 303 25.81 0.44 -6.71
CA PHE A 303 26.40 1.71 -6.29
C PHE A 303 27.68 1.48 -5.46
N PRO A 304 28.73 0.86 -6.05
CA PRO A 304 29.88 0.38 -5.28
C PRO A 304 30.68 1.48 -4.58
N HIS A 305 30.62 2.71 -5.09
CA HIS A 305 31.41 3.84 -4.57
C HIS A 305 30.72 4.60 -3.43
N LEU A 306 29.45 4.31 -3.12
CA LEU A 306 28.73 5.00 -2.04
C LEU A 306 29.03 4.43 -0.66
N GLY A 307 29.58 3.21 -0.55
CA GLY A 307 29.92 2.57 0.73
C GLY A 307 28.72 2.43 1.67
N ILE A 308 27.54 2.13 1.13
CA ILE A 308 26.30 1.98 1.90
C ILE A 308 26.41 0.80 2.87
N GLN A 309 26.07 1.03 4.14
CA GLN A 309 26.12 0.04 5.21
C GLN A 309 24.77 -0.04 5.96
N ALA A 310 24.61 -1.04 6.83
CA ALA A 310 23.40 -1.24 7.62
C ALA A 310 23.02 -0.02 8.48
N HIS A 311 24.03 0.67 9.05
CA HIS A 311 23.79 1.86 9.87
C HIS A 311 23.25 3.07 9.11
N ASP A 312 23.31 3.07 7.77
CA ASP A 312 22.67 4.11 6.94
C ASP A 312 21.14 3.94 6.82
N ILE A 313 20.62 2.78 7.25
CA ILE A 313 19.19 2.48 7.15
C ILE A 313 18.44 3.19 8.28
N VAL A 314 17.49 4.07 7.91
CA VAL A 314 16.65 4.80 8.86
C VAL A 314 15.53 3.92 9.41
N SER A 315 14.87 3.16 8.54
CA SER A 315 13.82 2.24 8.91
C SER A 315 13.67 1.10 7.90
N THR A 316 12.95 0.08 8.32
CA THR A 316 12.59 -1.07 7.48
C THR A 316 11.11 -1.35 7.60
N TYR A 317 10.53 -2.11 6.70
CA TYR A 317 9.22 -2.72 6.88
C TYR A 317 9.09 -4.00 6.05
N ALA A 318 8.25 -4.90 6.53
CA ALA A 318 7.92 -6.15 5.86
C ALA A 318 6.40 -6.29 5.69
N GLY A 319 5.96 -6.79 4.55
CA GLY A 319 4.56 -7.05 4.26
C GLY A 319 4.33 -8.45 3.75
N VAL A 320 3.21 -9.06 4.12
CA VAL A 320 2.82 -10.41 3.67
C VAL A 320 1.81 -10.28 2.53
N ARG A 321 2.12 -10.90 1.39
CA ARG A 321 1.28 -10.90 0.19
C ARG A 321 0.33 -12.09 0.20
N PRO A 322 -0.96 -11.91 -0.11
CA PRO A 322 -1.93 -12.99 -0.29
C PRO A 322 -1.74 -13.62 -1.68
N VAL A 323 -0.77 -14.51 -1.83
CA VAL A 323 -0.52 -15.18 -3.11
C VAL A 323 -1.34 -16.45 -3.18
N VAL A 324 -2.06 -16.65 -4.28
CA VAL A 324 -2.81 -17.89 -4.53
C VAL A 324 -1.82 -18.97 -4.89
N SER A 325 -1.83 -20.07 -4.12
CA SER A 325 -0.91 -21.19 -4.33
C SER A 325 -1.25 -21.93 -5.61
N SER A 326 -0.28 -22.05 -6.51
CA SER A 326 -0.34 -22.92 -7.68
C SER A 326 0.44 -24.21 -7.49
N GLY A 327 1.10 -24.36 -6.33
CA GLY A 327 2.00 -25.48 -6.04
C GLY A 327 3.41 -25.30 -6.63
N ALA A 328 3.77 -24.08 -7.09
CA ALA A 328 5.11 -23.81 -7.61
C ALA A 328 6.16 -23.92 -6.50
N ALA A 329 7.28 -24.59 -6.78
CA ALA A 329 8.39 -24.71 -5.81
C ALA A 329 9.02 -23.33 -5.52
N ASP A 330 9.18 -22.48 -6.54
CA ASP A 330 9.72 -21.13 -6.42
C ASP A 330 8.61 -20.11 -6.11
N PRO A 331 8.64 -19.41 -4.96
CA PRO A 331 7.65 -18.39 -4.60
C PRO A 331 7.47 -17.30 -5.65
N SER A 332 8.53 -16.95 -6.36
CA SER A 332 8.50 -15.88 -7.37
C SER A 332 7.72 -16.23 -8.63
N LYS A 333 7.42 -17.52 -8.85
CA LYS A 333 6.65 -18.02 -10.01
C LYS A 333 5.16 -18.16 -9.75
N GLU A 334 4.69 -17.91 -8.52
CA GLU A 334 3.27 -17.93 -8.20
C GLU A 334 2.53 -16.80 -8.94
N THR A 335 1.29 -17.08 -9.33
CA THR A 335 0.43 -16.10 -10.01
C THR A 335 0.14 -14.88 -9.15
N ARG A 336 0.05 -13.71 -9.78
CA ARG A 336 -0.35 -12.45 -9.13
C ARG A 336 -1.78 -12.05 -9.48
N ASP A 337 -2.56 -12.97 -10.05
CA ASP A 337 -3.98 -12.76 -10.32
C ASP A 337 -4.79 -12.86 -9.03
N HIS A 338 -5.98 -12.28 -9.05
CA HIS A 338 -6.96 -12.46 -7.99
C HIS A 338 -7.88 -13.64 -8.31
N ILE A 339 -8.49 -14.17 -7.26
CA ILE A 339 -9.57 -15.16 -7.38
C ILE A 339 -10.79 -14.66 -6.61
N VAL A 340 -11.97 -14.97 -7.14
CA VAL A 340 -13.25 -14.77 -6.46
C VAL A 340 -13.93 -16.13 -6.30
N LEU A 341 -14.24 -16.49 -5.07
CA LEU A 341 -14.87 -17.76 -4.69
C LEU A 341 -16.24 -17.49 -4.08
N ASN A 342 -17.21 -18.37 -4.34
CA ASN A 342 -18.51 -18.38 -3.65
C ASN A 342 -18.65 -19.72 -2.93
N GLU A 343 -18.56 -19.68 -1.61
CA GLU A 343 -18.59 -20.86 -0.76
C GLU A 343 -19.70 -20.68 0.29
N GLN A 344 -20.80 -21.43 0.14
CA GLN A 344 -21.98 -21.34 1.03
C GLN A 344 -22.51 -19.90 1.23
N GLY A 345 -22.48 -19.07 0.17
CA GLY A 345 -22.93 -17.69 0.22
C GLY A 345 -21.89 -16.68 0.70
N LEU A 346 -20.73 -17.11 1.22
CA LEU A 346 -19.59 -16.24 1.46
C LEU A 346 -18.85 -16.00 0.13
N ILE A 347 -18.75 -14.75 -0.26
CA ILE A 347 -17.92 -14.34 -1.41
C ILE A 347 -16.52 -14.04 -0.88
N THR A 348 -15.51 -14.83 -1.25
CA THR A 348 -14.12 -14.57 -0.87
C THR A 348 -13.35 -14.03 -2.07
N VAL A 349 -12.67 -12.89 -1.90
CA VAL A 349 -11.73 -12.33 -2.87
C VAL A 349 -10.36 -12.21 -2.26
N THR A 350 -9.34 -12.70 -2.95
CA THR A 350 -7.95 -12.65 -2.49
C THR A 350 -6.97 -12.70 -3.66
N GLY A 351 -5.70 -12.39 -3.42
CA GLY A 351 -4.70 -12.22 -4.49
C GLY A 351 -4.74 -10.80 -5.09
N GLY A 352 -4.24 -10.67 -6.32
CA GLY A 352 -4.22 -9.41 -7.04
C GLY A 352 -3.15 -8.42 -6.57
N LYS A 353 -3.31 -7.16 -6.93
CA LYS A 353 -2.35 -6.07 -6.72
C LYS A 353 -3.03 -4.76 -6.35
N LEU A 354 -2.25 -3.86 -5.72
CA LEU A 354 -2.67 -2.49 -5.45
C LEU A 354 -3.18 -1.77 -6.71
N THR A 355 -2.48 -1.89 -7.83
CA THR A 355 -2.81 -1.21 -9.09
C THR A 355 -4.20 -1.53 -9.60
N THR A 356 -4.63 -2.80 -9.51
CA THR A 356 -5.89 -3.30 -10.10
C THR A 356 -7.03 -3.43 -9.08
N PHE A 357 -6.94 -2.74 -7.95
CA PHE A 357 -7.92 -2.89 -6.86
C PHE A 357 -9.37 -2.62 -7.30
N ARG A 358 -9.57 -1.64 -8.21
CA ARG A 358 -10.90 -1.29 -8.74
C ARG A 358 -11.45 -2.39 -9.65
N ALA A 359 -10.63 -2.89 -10.57
CA ALA A 359 -11.02 -4.02 -11.43
C ALA A 359 -11.40 -5.25 -10.60
N ILE A 360 -10.61 -5.56 -9.54
CA ILE A 360 -10.90 -6.63 -8.58
C ILE A 360 -12.23 -6.38 -7.84
N ALA A 361 -12.47 -5.15 -7.38
CA ALA A 361 -13.72 -4.78 -6.71
C ALA A 361 -14.93 -4.96 -7.62
N LEU A 362 -14.85 -4.49 -8.87
CA LEU A 362 -15.92 -4.63 -9.86
C LEU A 362 -16.19 -6.10 -10.21
N ASP A 363 -15.14 -6.91 -10.36
CA ASP A 363 -15.30 -8.35 -10.61
C ASP A 363 -15.97 -9.05 -9.42
N THR A 364 -15.53 -8.75 -8.20
CA THR A 364 -16.14 -9.27 -6.96
C THR A 364 -17.63 -8.91 -6.88
N LEU A 365 -18.00 -7.68 -7.17
CA LEU A 365 -19.39 -7.23 -7.15
C LEU A 365 -20.25 -7.89 -8.24
N ARG A 366 -19.68 -8.17 -9.42
CA ARG A 366 -20.37 -8.95 -10.46
C ARG A 366 -20.66 -10.37 -10.00
N HIS A 367 -19.71 -11.01 -9.30
CA HIS A 367 -19.89 -12.33 -8.69
C HIS A 367 -20.96 -12.28 -7.58
N ALA A 368 -20.92 -11.28 -6.71
CA ALA A 368 -21.92 -11.08 -5.67
C ALA A 368 -23.33 -10.89 -6.23
N ALA A 369 -23.50 -10.04 -7.27
CA ALA A 369 -24.79 -9.82 -7.90
C ALA A 369 -25.37 -11.07 -8.60
N ARG A 370 -24.50 -11.93 -9.15
CA ARG A 370 -24.93 -13.22 -9.72
C ARG A 370 -25.36 -14.23 -8.64
N ALA A 371 -24.69 -14.19 -7.48
CA ALA A 371 -24.97 -15.10 -6.36
C ALA A 371 -26.20 -14.71 -5.53
N HIS A 372 -26.58 -13.43 -5.55
CA HIS A 372 -27.66 -12.82 -4.76
C HIS A 372 -28.58 -12.00 -5.65
N ALA A 373 -29.66 -12.59 -6.16
CA ALA A 373 -30.58 -11.95 -7.09
C ALA A 373 -31.27 -10.68 -6.55
N THR A 374 -31.35 -10.53 -5.23
CA THR A 374 -31.90 -9.35 -4.56
C THR A 374 -30.93 -8.17 -4.52
N LEU A 375 -29.64 -8.41 -4.74
CA LEU A 375 -28.60 -7.38 -4.76
C LEU A 375 -28.63 -6.67 -6.12
N LYS A 376 -29.26 -5.50 -6.16
CA LYS A 376 -29.35 -4.67 -7.36
C LYS A 376 -28.32 -3.55 -7.29
N LEU A 377 -27.39 -3.54 -8.25
CA LEU A 377 -26.35 -2.53 -8.37
C LEU A 377 -26.53 -1.73 -9.67
N ASN A 378 -26.43 -0.41 -9.58
CA ASN A 378 -26.47 0.46 -10.75
C ASN A 378 -25.07 0.53 -11.40
N TRP A 379 -24.90 -0.14 -12.53
CA TRP A 379 -23.61 -0.24 -13.23
C TRP A 379 -23.38 1.01 -14.09
N GLN A 380 -22.70 2.01 -13.52
CA GLN A 380 -22.25 3.20 -14.22
C GLN A 380 -20.72 3.25 -14.20
N ASP A 381 -20.13 3.80 -15.26
CA ASP A 381 -18.70 4.06 -15.30
C ASP A 381 -18.41 5.42 -14.67
N GLU A 382 -17.58 5.43 -13.63
CA GLU A 382 -17.25 6.60 -12.85
C GLU A 382 -15.75 6.72 -12.65
N ARG A 383 -15.29 7.91 -12.28
CA ARG A 383 -13.89 8.13 -11.84
C ARG A 383 -13.62 7.31 -10.57
N ILE A 384 -12.36 6.94 -10.37
CA ILE A 384 -11.95 6.22 -9.13
C ILE A 384 -12.20 7.10 -7.90
N LEU A 385 -11.74 8.35 -7.96
CA LEU A 385 -12.02 9.37 -6.94
C LEU A 385 -12.67 10.58 -7.59
N SER A 386 -13.57 11.22 -6.87
CA SER A 386 -14.22 12.47 -7.30
C SER A 386 -13.20 13.59 -7.46
N THR A 387 -13.47 14.52 -8.37
CA THR A 387 -12.63 15.71 -8.53
C THR A 387 -12.92 16.66 -7.38
N PRO A 388 -11.93 16.95 -6.50
CA PRO A 388 -12.15 17.81 -5.36
C PRO A 388 -12.35 19.27 -5.78
N THR A 389 -13.14 20.00 -5.00
CA THR A 389 -13.28 21.45 -5.13
C THR A 389 -12.06 22.15 -4.56
N VAL A 390 -11.49 23.08 -5.30
CA VAL A 390 -10.30 23.86 -4.86
C VAL A 390 -10.77 25.17 -4.25
N GLY A 391 -10.63 25.32 -2.94
CA GLY A 391 -10.98 26.54 -2.22
C GLY A 391 -9.89 27.62 -2.25
N PRO A 392 -10.21 28.86 -1.80
CA PRO A 392 -9.30 30.00 -1.90
C PRO A 392 -7.97 29.81 -1.15
N ASP A 393 -7.96 29.09 -0.03
CA ASP A 393 -6.74 28.86 0.75
C ASP A 393 -5.79 27.86 0.06
N LEU A 394 -6.34 26.85 -0.59
CA LEU A 394 -5.56 25.94 -1.44
C LEU A 394 -4.91 26.69 -2.62
N LEU A 395 -5.61 27.67 -3.21
CA LEU A 395 -5.08 28.48 -4.32
C LEU A 395 -3.89 29.39 -3.93
N LYS A 396 -3.66 29.63 -2.63
CA LYS A 396 -2.51 30.40 -2.13
C LYS A 396 -1.23 29.58 -2.05
N LEU A 397 -1.34 28.25 -2.10
CA LEU A 397 -0.21 27.33 -2.01
C LEU A 397 0.47 27.16 -3.37
N ASP A 398 1.75 26.78 -3.37
CA ASP A 398 2.39 26.36 -4.60
C ASP A 398 1.72 25.09 -5.19
N ALA A 399 1.87 24.88 -6.49
CA ALA A 399 1.15 23.82 -7.21
C ALA A 399 1.47 22.42 -6.68
N THR A 400 2.68 22.21 -6.15
CA THR A 400 3.12 20.90 -5.63
C THR A 400 2.43 20.59 -4.31
N GLU A 401 2.38 21.57 -3.41
CA GLU A 401 1.76 21.41 -2.10
C GLU A 401 0.24 21.36 -2.21
N GLN A 402 -0.34 22.19 -3.09
CA GLN A 402 -1.76 22.12 -3.44
C GLN A 402 -2.15 20.71 -3.93
N ALA A 403 -1.40 20.17 -4.90
CA ALA A 403 -1.64 18.82 -5.42
C ALA A 403 -1.51 17.75 -4.33
N ARG A 404 -0.51 17.87 -3.45
CA ARG A 404 -0.29 16.95 -2.33
C ARG A 404 -1.49 16.93 -1.37
N LEU A 405 -1.93 18.10 -0.91
CA LEU A 405 -3.06 18.19 0.03
C LEU A 405 -4.36 17.71 -0.62
N ILE A 406 -4.63 18.10 -1.85
CA ILE A 406 -5.80 17.62 -2.61
C ILE A 406 -5.74 16.10 -2.79
N GLY A 407 -4.61 15.55 -3.19
CA GLY A 407 -4.44 14.10 -3.36
C GLY A 407 -4.67 13.33 -2.07
N ARG A 408 -4.12 13.81 -0.96
CA ARG A 408 -4.21 13.15 0.35
C ARG A 408 -5.57 13.29 1.03
N TYR A 409 -6.26 14.44 0.89
CA TYR A 409 -7.46 14.78 1.67
C TYR A 409 -8.72 14.98 0.82
N GLY A 410 -8.62 15.10 -0.51
CA GLY A 410 -9.78 15.39 -1.35
C GLY A 410 -10.44 16.71 -0.97
N ASP A 411 -11.77 16.74 -0.94
CA ASP A 411 -12.54 17.91 -0.51
C ASP A 411 -12.25 18.35 0.93
N GLN A 412 -11.79 17.43 1.78
CA GLN A 412 -11.42 17.74 3.16
C GLN A 412 -10.18 18.62 3.28
N ALA A 413 -9.37 18.77 2.21
CA ALA A 413 -8.21 19.67 2.20
C ALA A 413 -8.59 21.14 2.50
N ASN A 414 -9.75 21.59 2.03
CA ASN A 414 -10.26 22.94 2.34
C ASN A 414 -10.55 23.11 3.83
N ALA A 415 -11.23 22.14 4.44
CA ALA A 415 -11.59 22.17 5.84
C ALA A 415 -10.37 22.03 6.76
N LEU A 416 -9.39 21.21 6.36
CA LEU A 416 -8.10 21.11 7.04
C LEU A 416 -7.42 22.48 7.11
N LEU A 417 -7.25 23.17 5.98
CA LEU A 417 -6.62 24.49 5.94
C LEU A 417 -7.40 25.54 6.73
N ALA A 418 -8.73 25.55 6.60
CA ALA A 418 -9.60 26.48 7.34
C ALA A 418 -9.53 26.28 8.87
N SER A 419 -9.24 25.07 9.33
CA SER A 419 -9.10 24.76 10.76
C SER A 419 -7.68 24.92 11.29
N ALA A 420 -6.68 25.05 10.41
CA ALA A 420 -5.27 25.10 10.79
C ALA A 420 -4.90 26.42 11.48
N MET A 421 -4.14 26.35 12.56
CA MET A 421 -3.53 27.54 13.16
C MET A 421 -2.30 27.96 12.34
N PRO A 422 -1.99 29.28 12.25
CA PRO A 422 -0.85 29.75 11.47
C PRO A 422 0.49 29.07 11.85
N SER A 423 0.70 28.78 13.13
CA SER A 423 1.88 28.07 13.63
C SER A 423 1.96 26.60 13.20
N GLU A 424 0.84 26.00 12.79
CA GLU A 424 0.75 24.61 12.35
C GLU A 424 0.88 24.47 10.82
N CYS A 425 0.78 25.58 10.06
CA CYS A 425 0.90 25.62 8.60
C CYS A 425 2.36 25.58 8.15
N GLN A 426 3.16 24.71 8.73
CA GLN A 426 4.56 24.50 8.36
C GLN A 426 4.89 22.99 8.40
N PRO A 427 5.80 22.52 7.55
CA PRO A 427 6.19 21.12 7.52
C PRO A 427 6.98 20.75 8.78
N ILE A 428 6.78 19.52 9.23
CA ILE A 428 7.63 18.86 10.21
C ILE A 428 9.01 18.67 9.56
N ALA A 429 10.07 19.06 10.27
CA ALA A 429 11.42 19.05 9.75
C ALA A 429 11.80 17.70 9.12
N GLY A 430 12.36 17.74 7.92
CA GLY A 430 12.74 16.57 7.14
C GLY A 430 11.58 15.85 6.43
N THR A 431 10.37 16.39 6.47
CA THR A 431 9.17 15.81 5.83
C THR A 431 8.37 16.87 5.07
N ARG A 432 7.32 16.43 4.36
CA ARG A 432 6.32 17.31 3.74
C ARG A 432 5.01 17.39 4.54
N ILE A 433 4.93 16.70 5.67
CA ILE A 433 3.73 16.65 6.53
C ILE A 433 3.70 17.90 7.41
N TRP A 434 2.59 18.60 7.40
CA TRP A 434 2.39 19.79 8.24
C TRP A 434 1.89 19.41 9.63
N TRP A 435 2.21 20.21 10.65
CA TRP A 435 1.69 20.02 12.01
C TRP A 435 0.17 20.02 12.05
N ALA A 436 -0.49 20.85 11.23
CA ALA A 436 -1.95 20.88 11.11
C ALA A 436 -2.56 19.55 10.68
N GLU A 437 -1.84 18.76 9.86
CA GLU A 437 -2.31 17.45 9.42
C GLU A 437 -2.45 16.48 10.60
N LEU A 438 -1.57 16.54 11.60
CA LEU A 438 -1.65 15.64 12.77
C LEU A 438 -2.93 15.86 13.57
N ARG A 439 -3.28 17.12 13.85
CA ARG A 439 -4.50 17.47 14.57
C ARG A 439 -5.74 17.09 13.77
N TRP A 440 -5.75 17.42 12.48
CA TRP A 440 -6.85 17.05 11.57
C TRP A 440 -7.09 15.54 11.54
N ILE A 441 -6.02 14.77 11.36
CA ILE A 441 -6.07 13.32 11.29
C ILE A 441 -6.62 12.71 12.57
N ALA A 442 -6.13 13.17 13.74
CA ALA A 442 -6.61 12.69 15.03
C ALA A 442 -8.12 12.90 15.22
N GLN A 443 -8.67 13.99 14.67
CA GLN A 443 -10.09 14.33 14.80
C GLN A 443 -11.00 13.62 13.78
N HIS A 444 -10.46 13.26 12.58
CA HIS A 444 -11.32 12.91 11.44
C HIS A 444 -11.02 11.55 10.80
N GLU A 445 -9.88 10.92 11.12
CA GLU A 445 -9.42 9.76 10.36
C GLU A 445 -9.36 8.44 11.16
N ALA A 446 -10.26 8.28 12.12
CA ALA A 446 -10.42 7.04 12.89
C ALA A 446 -9.10 6.51 13.48
N VAL A 447 -8.35 7.38 14.13
CA VAL A 447 -7.12 7.04 14.85
C VAL A 447 -7.47 6.51 16.23
N HIS A 448 -6.98 5.32 16.57
CA HIS A 448 -7.10 4.69 17.88
C HIS A 448 -5.74 4.56 18.57
N HIS A 449 -4.66 4.46 17.80
CA HIS A 449 -3.31 4.23 18.30
C HIS A 449 -2.28 5.14 17.63
N LEU A 450 -1.12 5.35 18.27
CA LEU A 450 -0.02 6.16 17.70
C LEU A 450 0.48 5.62 16.36
N ASP A 451 0.50 4.31 16.15
CA ASP A 451 0.93 3.72 14.88
C ASP A 451 -0.08 3.93 13.76
N ASP A 452 -1.37 4.13 14.04
CA ASP A 452 -2.35 4.56 13.03
C ASP A 452 -1.91 5.91 12.46
N LEU A 453 -1.63 6.86 13.34
CA LEU A 453 -1.20 8.20 12.97
C LEU A 453 0.16 8.20 12.27
N LEU A 454 1.18 7.59 12.92
CA LEU A 454 2.56 7.77 12.53
C LEU A 454 3.00 6.82 11.40
N LEU A 455 2.43 5.61 11.32
CA LEU A 455 2.80 4.63 10.31
C LEU A 455 1.84 4.56 9.12
N ARG A 456 0.55 4.92 9.29
CA ARG A 456 -0.46 4.75 8.23
C ARG A 456 -1.11 6.04 7.73
N ARG A 457 -1.29 7.05 8.58
CA ARG A 457 -1.88 8.33 8.12
C ARG A 457 -0.82 9.31 7.62
N THR A 458 0.35 9.39 8.28
CA THR A 458 1.40 10.39 7.97
C THR A 458 2.70 9.81 7.43
N ARG A 459 3.03 8.57 7.71
CA ARG A 459 4.31 7.91 7.42
C ARG A 459 5.53 8.45 8.18
N LEU A 460 5.36 9.37 9.12
CA LEU A 460 6.45 9.91 9.95
C LEU A 460 7.27 8.81 10.61
N GLY A 461 6.62 7.73 11.05
CA GLY A 461 7.26 6.57 11.65
C GLY A 461 8.15 5.76 10.71
N LEU A 462 8.04 5.94 9.39
CA LEU A 462 8.91 5.32 8.40
C LEU A 462 10.05 6.22 7.95
N VAL A 463 9.78 7.53 7.82
CA VAL A 463 10.74 8.47 7.20
C VAL A 463 11.65 9.15 8.22
N LEU A 464 11.30 9.12 9.50
CA LEU A 464 12.10 9.72 10.57
C LEU A 464 12.85 8.66 11.39
N PRO A 465 14.05 8.98 11.89
CA PRO A 465 14.83 8.09 12.73
C PRO A 465 14.03 7.59 13.95
N HIS A 466 14.22 6.34 14.30
CA HIS A 466 13.58 5.69 15.46
C HIS A 466 12.03 5.85 15.46
N GLY A 467 11.41 5.84 14.28
CA GLY A 467 9.96 5.97 14.18
C GLY A 467 9.42 7.36 14.52
N GLY A 468 10.25 8.40 14.51
CA GLY A 468 9.84 9.75 14.87
C GLY A 468 9.54 9.95 16.35
N GLN A 469 10.00 9.06 17.26
CA GLN A 469 9.73 9.13 18.70
C GLN A 469 10.17 10.46 19.33
N ALA A 470 11.23 11.09 18.82
CA ALA A 470 11.69 12.40 19.29
C ALA A 470 10.65 13.51 19.12
N LEU A 471 9.65 13.34 18.25
CA LEU A 471 8.57 14.29 18.04
C LEU A 471 7.38 14.11 18.99
N LEU A 472 7.29 13.00 19.72
CA LEU A 472 6.15 12.69 20.58
C LEU A 472 5.79 13.80 21.58
N PRO A 473 6.75 14.49 22.23
CA PRO A 473 6.43 15.63 23.11
C PRO A 473 5.75 16.79 22.38
N GLN A 474 6.07 17.02 21.10
CA GLN A 474 5.46 18.07 20.28
C GLN A 474 4.13 17.63 19.66
N ILE A 475 3.96 16.35 19.40
CA ILE A 475 2.73 15.73 18.87
C ILE A 475 1.64 15.68 19.95
N ARG A 476 2.01 15.39 21.20
CA ARG A 476 1.08 15.22 22.32
C ARG A 476 0.02 16.32 22.44
N PRO A 477 0.37 17.61 22.51
CA PRO A 477 -0.63 18.68 22.67
C PRO A 477 -1.58 18.82 21.48
N LEU A 478 -1.22 18.30 20.30
CA LEU A 478 -2.05 18.38 19.08
C LEU A 478 -3.12 17.28 19.04
N ILE A 479 -2.84 16.11 19.62
CA ILE A 479 -3.67 14.92 19.39
C ILE A 479 -4.29 14.33 20.66
N GLN A 480 -3.67 14.47 21.83
CA GLN A 480 -4.08 13.78 23.07
C GLN A 480 -5.53 14.09 23.44
N THR A 481 -5.92 15.37 23.46
CA THR A 481 -7.28 15.78 23.75
C THR A 481 -8.26 15.35 22.65
N ALA A 482 -7.85 15.44 21.39
CA ALA A 482 -8.68 15.06 20.26
C ALA A 482 -9.01 13.55 20.24
N LEU A 483 -8.09 12.72 20.74
CA LEU A 483 -8.26 11.27 20.88
C LEU A 483 -8.92 10.87 22.21
N GLY A 484 -9.15 11.82 23.12
CA GLY A 484 -9.72 11.56 24.43
C GLY A 484 -8.80 10.78 25.38
N TRP A 485 -7.49 10.83 25.16
CA TRP A 485 -6.51 10.12 25.98
C TRP A 485 -6.14 10.91 27.23
N ASP A 486 -6.08 10.23 28.36
CA ASP A 486 -5.45 10.76 29.57
C ASP A 486 -3.92 10.53 29.54
N ASP A 487 -3.23 10.99 30.56
CA ASP A 487 -1.79 10.90 30.65
C ASP A 487 -1.30 9.44 30.73
N ALA A 488 -2.03 8.58 31.42
CA ALA A 488 -1.70 7.16 31.57
C ALA A 488 -1.81 6.44 30.22
N GLN A 489 -2.87 6.70 29.48
CA GLN A 489 -3.07 6.15 28.14
C GLN A 489 -2.02 6.67 27.16
N TRP A 490 -1.65 7.95 27.23
CA TRP A 490 -0.56 8.51 26.43
C TRP A 490 0.76 7.76 26.67
N GLU A 491 1.16 7.56 27.92
CA GLU A 491 2.40 6.85 28.25
C GLU A 491 2.35 5.38 27.79
N GLN A 492 1.21 4.72 27.93
CA GLN A 492 1.00 3.36 27.44
C GLN A 492 1.17 3.29 25.91
N GLU A 493 0.58 4.24 25.17
CA GLU A 493 0.68 4.31 23.72
C GLU A 493 2.12 4.60 23.26
N CYS A 494 2.85 5.46 23.94
CA CYS A 494 4.27 5.71 23.66
C CYS A 494 5.10 4.44 23.83
N LEU A 495 4.92 3.67 24.91
CA LEU A 495 5.63 2.41 25.16
C LEU A 495 5.26 1.35 24.12
N ARG A 496 3.96 1.21 23.80
CA ARG A 496 3.46 0.29 22.78
C ARG A 496 4.07 0.60 21.41
N TYR A 497 4.07 1.88 21.03
CA TYR A 497 4.63 2.34 19.76
C TYR A 497 6.15 2.11 19.68
N ALA A 498 6.90 2.47 20.74
CA ALA A 498 8.35 2.25 20.80
C ALA A 498 8.71 0.76 20.64
N THR A 499 7.95 -0.12 21.30
CA THR A 499 8.13 -1.58 21.20
C THR A 499 7.86 -2.07 19.77
N LEU A 500 6.81 -1.58 19.14
CA LEU A 500 6.46 -1.91 17.76
C LEU A 500 7.56 -1.46 16.78
N ILE A 501 8.02 -0.22 16.89
CA ILE A 501 9.11 0.32 16.05
C ILE A 501 10.37 -0.53 16.20
N ALA A 502 10.77 -0.84 17.43
CA ALA A 502 11.97 -1.62 17.69
C ALA A 502 11.91 -3.04 17.10
N ARG A 503 10.72 -3.67 17.12
CA ARG A 503 10.50 -5.04 16.66
C ARG A 503 10.32 -5.16 15.15
N CYS A 504 9.53 -4.26 14.53
CA CYS A 504 9.03 -4.47 13.17
C CYS A 504 9.55 -3.45 12.15
N TYR A 505 10.07 -2.30 12.59
CA TYR A 505 10.45 -1.19 11.71
C TYR A 505 11.93 -0.77 11.84
N GLY A 506 12.65 -1.35 12.75
CA GLY A 506 14.10 -1.19 12.92
C GLY A 506 14.89 -2.32 12.29
N LEU A 507 16.21 -2.20 12.37
CA LEU A 507 17.11 -3.32 12.06
C LEU A 507 16.93 -4.46 13.07
N PRO A 508 17.15 -5.73 12.65
CA PRO A 508 17.21 -6.86 13.57
C PRO A 508 18.23 -6.63 14.69
N ALA A 509 17.93 -7.15 15.87
CA ALA A 509 18.78 -6.92 17.07
C ALA A 509 20.23 -7.40 16.89
N SER A 510 20.44 -8.46 16.11
CA SER A 510 21.78 -8.97 15.76
C SER A 510 22.64 -7.96 15.01
N MET A 511 22.01 -7.10 14.17
CA MET A 511 22.71 -6.11 13.34
C MET A 511 22.89 -4.75 14.03
N LYS A 512 22.28 -4.54 15.21
CA LYS A 512 22.41 -3.29 15.97
C LYS A 512 23.72 -3.22 16.78
N LYS A 513 24.40 -4.37 17.00
CA LYS A 513 25.62 -4.45 17.81
C LYS A 513 26.86 -3.89 17.10
N ASP A 514 26.80 -3.74 15.77
CA ASP A 514 27.92 -3.28 14.95
C ASP A 514 27.80 -1.79 14.54
N ALA A 515 26.88 -1.05 15.13
CA ALA A 515 26.82 0.40 14.95
C ALA A 515 27.83 1.07 15.87
N PRO A 516 28.71 1.97 15.35
CA PRO A 516 29.76 2.64 16.12
C PRO A 516 29.17 3.56 17.20
#